data_0d5ea10cd66ff2a864b161817d69f376
#
_entry.id   0d5ea10cd66ff2a864b161817d69f376
#
_cell.length_a   1.000
_cell.length_b   1.000
_cell.length_c   1.000
_cell.angle_alpha   90.00
_cell.angle_beta   90.00
_cell.angle_gamma   90.00
#
_symmetry.space_group_name_H-M   'P 1'
#
loop_
_entity.id
_entity.type
_entity.pdbx_description
1 polymer ?
#
loop_
_entity_poly.entity_id
_entity_poly.type
_entity_poly.pdbx_seq_one_letter_code
_entity_poly.pdbx_strand_id
1 'polypeptide(L)'
;MEIYLIRHTSVDVPQGICYGQTDVPLKPSFEQEAETVKQNLAEHSFDAVYTSPLSRCTKLATYCGYPSATRDDRLKEMYMGNWEMKAFDEINDPQLQEWYNNYLHTPTLNGESYQDLLARISSFMEDIKLSEKTSGHSKIAIFAHGGVLLCAQIYAGVITPKDAIQKLPSYGEIIRISI
;
A
#
# COMPACT_ATOMS: atom_id res chain seq x y z
N MET A 1 -0.78 -9.58 17.51
CA MET A 1 0.30 -8.80 16.87
C MET A 1 -0.19 -7.41 16.52
N GLU A 2 0.58 -6.36 16.82
CA GLU A 2 0.28 -4.96 16.46
C GLU A 2 1.00 -4.60 15.15
N ILE A 3 0.28 -4.03 14.19
CA ILE A 3 0.84 -3.70 12.87
C ILE A 3 0.58 -2.22 12.59
N TYR A 4 1.65 -1.50 12.25
CA TYR A 4 1.63 -0.13 11.76
C TYR A 4 1.72 -0.16 10.24
N LEU A 5 0.67 0.26 9.60
CA LEU A 5 0.56 0.39 8.15
C LEU A 5 0.84 1.85 7.78
N ILE A 6 1.90 2.09 7.02
CA ILE A 6 2.37 3.44 6.65
C ILE A 6 2.20 3.63 5.15
N ARG A 7 1.35 4.58 4.71
CA ARG A 7 1.26 4.95 3.32
C ARG A 7 2.45 5.83 2.93
N HIS A 8 3.02 5.63 1.72
CA HIS A 8 4.04 6.52 1.18
C HIS A 8 3.55 7.97 1.12
N THR A 9 4.50 8.92 1.03
CA THR A 9 4.24 10.35 0.86
C THR A 9 3.72 10.70 -0.53
N SER A 10 3.35 11.95 -0.75
CA SER A 10 2.82 12.45 -2.02
C SER A 10 3.76 12.19 -3.19
N VAL A 11 3.15 11.88 -4.34
CA VAL A 11 3.87 11.62 -5.60
C VAL A 11 3.66 12.76 -6.60
N ASP A 12 4.65 12.97 -7.45
CA ASP A 12 4.60 13.99 -8.51
C ASP A 12 3.97 13.41 -9.79
N VAL A 13 2.67 13.17 -9.70
CA VAL A 13 1.84 12.67 -10.80
C VAL A 13 0.64 13.60 -10.94
N PRO A 14 0.30 14.04 -12.16
CA PRO A 14 -0.90 14.85 -12.38
C PRO A 14 -2.16 14.16 -11.87
N GLN A 15 -3.11 14.97 -11.40
CA GLN A 15 -4.41 14.43 -10.98
C GLN A 15 -5.12 13.73 -12.14
N GLY A 16 -5.76 12.60 -11.87
CA GLY A 16 -6.48 11.83 -12.87
C GLY A 16 -5.63 10.82 -13.64
N ILE A 17 -4.31 10.77 -13.41
CA ILE A 17 -3.46 9.73 -14.00
C ILE A 17 -3.59 8.44 -13.20
N CYS A 18 -3.89 7.36 -13.92
CA CYS A 18 -3.90 6.00 -13.36
C CYS A 18 -2.46 5.50 -13.16
N TYR A 19 -2.12 5.09 -11.95
CA TYR A 19 -0.84 4.43 -11.68
C TYR A 19 -0.99 3.44 -10.52
N GLY A 20 -0.22 2.39 -10.56
CA GLY A 20 -0.16 1.37 -9.51
C GLY A 20 1.27 0.94 -9.27
N GLN A 21 1.83 0.10 -10.13
CA GLN A 21 3.18 -0.43 -9.98
C GLN A 21 4.27 0.37 -10.72
N THR A 22 3.90 1.30 -11.58
CA THR A 22 4.87 2.24 -12.15
C THR A 22 5.57 3.00 -11.01
N ASP A 23 6.89 3.07 -11.09
CA ASP A 23 7.70 3.74 -10.07
C ASP A 23 7.76 5.25 -10.34
N VAL A 24 6.75 5.95 -9.86
CA VAL A 24 6.56 7.38 -10.06
C VAL A 24 7.40 8.23 -9.08
N PRO A 25 7.81 9.45 -9.49
CA PRO A 25 8.60 10.32 -8.64
C PRO A 25 7.83 10.86 -7.44
N LEU A 26 8.56 11.17 -6.36
CA LEU A 26 8.03 11.85 -5.19
C LEU A 26 7.95 13.35 -5.44
N LYS A 27 7.00 14.02 -4.79
CA LYS A 27 6.92 15.50 -4.80
C LYS A 27 8.13 16.15 -4.11
N PRO A 28 8.47 17.40 -4.44
CA PRO A 28 9.49 18.17 -3.72
C PRO A 28 9.23 18.33 -2.21
N SER A 29 7.97 18.17 -1.76
CA SER A 29 7.57 18.17 -0.35
C SER A 29 7.96 16.90 0.41
N PHE A 30 8.62 15.92 -0.22
CA PHE A 30 8.92 14.61 0.36
C PHE A 30 9.58 14.71 1.73
N GLU A 31 10.64 15.50 1.90
CA GLU A 31 11.37 15.56 3.16
C GLU A 31 10.51 16.10 4.31
N GLN A 32 9.68 17.10 4.04
CA GLN A 32 8.76 17.66 5.04
C GLN A 32 7.68 16.65 5.45
N GLU A 33 7.08 15.94 4.48
CA GLU A 33 6.07 14.91 4.74
C GLU A 33 6.69 13.72 5.47
N ALA A 34 7.87 13.26 5.03
CA ALA A 34 8.59 12.15 5.62
C ALA A 34 9.05 12.44 7.06
N GLU A 35 9.45 13.69 7.37
CA GLU A 35 9.78 14.09 8.74
C GLU A 35 8.57 13.97 9.66
N THR A 36 7.39 14.36 9.20
CA THR A 36 6.13 14.18 9.97
C THR A 36 5.86 12.69 10.26
N VAL A 37 6.01 11.82 9.26
CA VAL A 37 5.87 10.37 9.44
C VAL A 37 6.89 9.84 10.44
N LYS A 38 8.15 10.25 10.31
CA LYS A 38 9.24 9.85 11.22
C LYS A 38 8.96 10.25 12.65
N GLN A 39 8.51 11.48 12.89
CA GLN A 39 8.14 11.96 14.23
C GLN A 39 7.01 11.14 14.84
N ASN A 40 5.99 10.79 14.05
CA ASN A 40 4.87 9.95 14.49
C ASN A 40 5.30 8.50 14.81
N LEU A 41 6.44 8.06 14.30
CA LEU A 41 7.00 6.73 14.59
C LEU A 41 8.09 6.76 15.69
N ALA A 42 8.55 7.93 16.14
CA ALA A 42 9.73 8.09 16.98
C ALA A 42 9.66 7.34 18.33
N GLU A 43 8.46 7.24 18.91
CA GLU A 43 8.25 6.56 20.21
C GLU A 43 8.00 5.07 20.05
N HIS A 44 8.09 4.52 18.82
CA HIS A 44 7.80 3.13 18.53
C HIS A 44 9.05 2.37 18.10
N SER A 45 9.25 1.20 18.69
CA SER A 45 10.21 0.20 18.23
C SER A 45 9.46 -0.95 17.56
N PHE A 46 10.02 -1.50 16.48
CA PHE A 46 9.42 -2.59 15.72
C PHE A 46 10.36 -3.80 15.71
N ASP A 47 9.78 -4.98 15.90
CA ASP A 47 10.51 -6.25 15.84
C ASP A 47 10.90 -6.59 14.39
N ALA A 48 10.07 -6.19 13.43
CA ALA A 48 10.34 -6.31 12.01
C ALA A 48 9.76 -5.13 11.23
N VAL A 49 10.42 -4.76 10.15
CA VAL A 49 9.97 -3.70 9.24
C VAL A 49 9.98 -4.21 7.81
N TYR A 50 8.85 -4.07 7.14
CA TYR A 50 8.64 -4.45 5.75
C TYR A 50 8.35 -3.24 4.88
N THR A 51 8.67 -3.33 3.59
CA THR A 51 8.38 -2.27 2.63
C THR A 51 8.02 -2.84 1.25
N SER A 52 7.10 -2.19 0.56
CA SER A 52 6.99 -2.35 -0.89
C SER A 52 8.35 -2.04 -1.53
N PRO A 53 8.78 -2.78 -2.58
CA PRO A 53 10.02 -2.48 -3.29
C PRO A 53 9.98 -1.20 -4.12
N LEU A 54 8.80 -0.60 -4.35
CA LEU A 54 8.67 0.65 -5.11
C LEU A 54 9.34 1.82 -4.38
N SER A 55 10.03 2.68 -5.14
CA SER A 55 10.96 3.69 -4.60
C SER A 55 10.31 4.64 -3.62
N ARG A 56 9.04 5.01 -3.82
CA ARG A 56 8.27 5.88 -2.93
C ARG A 56 8.10 5.31 -1.52
N CYS A 57 8.06 3.98 -1.37
CA CYS A 57 7.98 3.31 -0.06
C CYS A 57 9.38 3.10 0.54
N THR A 58 10.34 2.61 -0.26
CA THR A 58 11.71 2.36 0.24
C THR A 58 12.41 3.64 0.67
N LYS A 59 12.20 4.76 -0.04
CA LYS A 59 12.74 6.07 0.35
C LYS A 59 12.15 6.55 1.67
N LEU A 60 10.83 6.40 1.86
CA LEU A 60 10.19 6.77 3.13
C LEU A 60 10.68 5.90 4.29
N ALA A 61 10.75 4.57 4.10
CA ALA A 61 11.27 3.66 5.11
C ALA A 61 12.72 4.03 5.51
N THR A 62 13.58 4.30 4.51
CA THR A 62 14.97 4.76 4.75
C THR A 62 15.02 6.08 5.52
N TYR A 63 14.21 7.06 5.14
CA TYR A 63 14.14 8.36 5.83
C TYR A 63 13.69 8.22 7.29
N CYS A 64 12.76 7.32 7.55
CA CYS A 64 12.28 7.01 8.90
C CYS A 64 13.26 6.19 9.75
N GLY A 65 14.45 5.85 9.22
CA GLY A 65 15.49 5.12 9.96
C GLY A 65 15.51 3.62 9.72
N TYR A 66 14.78 3.11 8.70
CA TYR A 66 14.68 1.69 8.37
C TYR A 66 15.28 1.35 6.99
N PRO A 67 16.58 1.63 6.72
CA PRO A 67 17.20 1.37 5.42
C PRO A 67 17.27 -0.13 5.07
N SER A 68 17.22 -0.98 6.09
CA SER A 68 17.25 -2.44 5.97
C SER A 68 15.87 -3.10 6.00
N ALA A 69 14.78 -2.32 5.82
CA ALA A 69 13.43 -2.88 5.76
C ALA A 69 13.33 -4.00 4.71
N THR A 70 12.74 -5.10 5.10
CA THR A 70 12.56 -6.27 4.22
C THR A 70 11.61 -5.92 3.09
N ARG A 71 12.07 -6.05 1.85
CA ARG A 71 11.25 -5.82 0.65
C ARG A 71 10.45 -7.07 0.33
N ASP A 72 9.14 -6.90 0.10
CA ASP A 72 8.26 -7.97 -0.34
C ASP A 72 7.42 -7.51 -1.54
N ASP A 73 7.48 -8.25 -2.64
CA ASP A 73 6.78 -7.92 -3.89
C ASP A 73 5.26 -7.94 -3.72
N ARG A 74 4.75 -8.69 -2.76
CA ARG A 74 3.31 -8.71 -2.42
C ARG A 74 2.81 -7.36 -1.88
N LEU A 75 3.70 -6.49 -1.41
CA LEU A 75 3.37 -5.16 -0.91
C LEU A 75 3.32 -4.07 -2.00
N LYS A 76 3.57 -4.40 -3.28
CA LYS A 76 3.36 -3.46 -4.39
C LYS A 76 1.88 -3.05 -4.48
N GLU A 77 1.61 -1.84 -5.00
CA GLU A 77 0.25 -1.38 -5.26
C GLU A 77 -0.44 -2.28 -6.31
N MET A 78 -1.74 -2.17 -6.44
CA MET A 78 -2.52 -2.84 -7.47
C MET A 78 -1.91 -2.56 -8.84
N TYR A 79 -1.66 -3.62 -9.62
CA TYR A 79 -1.14 -3.48 -10.97
C TYR A 79 -2.25 -3.06 -11.91
N MET A 80 -2.13 -1.86 -12.49
CA MET A 80 -3.13 -1.29 -13.38
C MET A 80 -2.98 -1.71 -14.84
N GLY A 81 -2.03 -2.61 -15.13
CA GLY A 81 -1.85 -3.18 -16.48
C GLY A 81 -1.63 -2.12 -17.55
N ASN A 82 -2.38 -2.24 -18.65
CA ASN A 82 -2.29 -1.31 -19.79
C ASN A 82 -2.82 0.10 -19.49
N TRP A 83 -3.43 0.32 -18.33
CA TRP A 83 -3.91 1.63 -17.92
C TRP A 83 -2.87 2.46 -17.18
N GLU A 84 -1.73 1.84 -16.80
CA GLU A 84 -0.63 2.56 -16.12
C GLU A 84 -0.21 3.80 -16.91
N MET A 85 -0.10 4.93 -16.19
CA MET A 85 0.33 6.24 -16.69
C MET A 85 -0.57 6.88 -17.76
N LYS A 86 -1.81 6.44 -17.88
CA LYS A 86 -2.84 7.09 -18.72
C LYS A 86 -3.78 7.91 -17.85
N ALA A 87 -4.29 9.01 -18.39
CA ALA A 87 -5.40 9.71 -17.76
C ALA A 87 -6.66 8.84 -17.84
N PHE A 88 -7.45 8.78 -16.76
CA PHE A 88 -8.65 7.93 -16.72
C PHE A 88 -9.66 8.29 -17.81
N ASP A 89 -9.76 9.57 -18.18
CA ASP A 89 -10.63 10.10 -19.25
C ASP A 89 -10.11 9.78 -20.66
N GLU A 90 -8.84 9.38 -20.80
CA GLU A 90 -8.21 8.97 -22.06
C GLU A 90 -8.15 7.44 -22.23
N ILE A 91 -8.56 6.66 -21.21
CA ILE A 91 -8.58 5.20 -21.30
C ILE A 91 -9.77 4.79 -22.20
N ASN A 92 -9.48 4.50 -23.45
CA ASN A 92 -10.44 3.98 -24.41
C ASN A 92 -10.48 2.44 -24.38
N ASP A 93 -11.03 1.88 -23.31
CA ASP A 93 -11.11 0.44 -23.06
C ASP A 93 -12.55 0.09 -22.66
N PRO A 94 -13.24 -0.81 -23.40
CA PRO A 94 -14.58 -1.27 -23.03
C PRO A 94 -14.68 -1.83 -21.62
N GLN A 95 -13.58 -2.39 -21.08
CA GLN A 95 -13.52 -2.97 -19.75
C GLN A 95 -13.56 -1.91 -18.64
N LEU A 96 -13.25 -0.64 -18.96
CA LEU A 96 -13.23 0.44 -17.97
C LEU A 96 -14.59 0.64 -17.30
N GLN A 97 -15.68 0.60 -18.07
CA GLN A 97 -17.04 0.74 -17.53
C GLN A 97 -17.42 -0.43 -16.63
N GLU A 98 -17.05 -1.65 -17.03
CA GLU A 98 -17.26 -2.84 -16.21
C GLU A 98 -16.46 -2.77 -14.92
N TRP A 99 -15.21 -2.31 -15.00
CA TRP A 99 -14.36 -2.10 -13.82
C TRP A 99 -14.97 -1.09 -12.85
N TYR A 100 -15.49 0.03 -13.30
CA TYR A 100 -16.20 1.00 -12.43
C TYR A 100 -17.41 0.38 -11.73
N ASN A 101 -18.13 -0.50 -12.41
CA ASN A 101 -19.32 -1.14 -11.86
C ASN A 101 -18.99 -2.26 -10.88
N ASN A 102 -17.84 -2.94 -11.06
CA ASN A 102 -17.46 -4.14 -10.30
C ASN A 102 -15.95 -4.27 -10.13
N TYR A 103 -15.28 -3.19 -9.68
CA TYR A 103 -13.82 -3.14 -9.50
C TYR A 103 -13.26 -4.23 -8.58
N LEU A 104 -14.09 -4.79 -7.69
CA LEU A 104 -13.67 -5.86 -6.78
C LEU A 104 -13.25 -7.12 -7.54
N HIS A 105 -13.95 -7.46 -8.61
CA HIS A 105 -13.76 -8.70 -9.33
C HIS A 105 -13.25 -8.52 -10.77
N THR A 106 -13.46 -7.35 -11.35
CA THR A 106 -13.03 -7.05 -12.72
C THR A 106 -11.58 -6.61 -12.70
N PRO A 107 -10.63 -7.35 -13.33
CA PRO A 107 -9.26 -6.89 -13.45
C PRO A 107 -9.16 -5.70 -14.42
N THR A 108 -8.13 -4.88 -14.27
CA THR A 108 -7.74 -3.94 -15.33
C THR A 108 -7.15 -4.72 -16.51
N LEU A 109 -7.12 -4.11 -17.70
CA LEU A 109 -6.60 -4.80 -18.90
C LEU A 109 -5.13 -5.21 -18.70
N ASN A 110 -4.86 -6.51 -18.70
CA ASN A 110 -3.56 -7.11 -18.38
C ASN A 110 -3.00 -6.73 -16.99
N GLY A 111 -3.87 -6.39 -16.05
CA GLY A 111 -3.50 -6.05 -14.68
C GLY A 111 -4.26 -6.88 -13.65
N GLU A 112 -4.36 -6.35 -12.44
CA GLU A 112 -5.02 -6.99 -11.29
C GLU A 112 -6.47 -6.50 -11.13
N SER A 113 -7.31 -7.34 -10.55
CA SER A 113 -8.52 -6.94 -9.83
C SER A 113 -8.18 -6.58 -8.39
N TYR A 114 -9.09 -5.91 -7.69
CA TYR A 114 -8.93 -5.66 -6.25
C TYR A 114 -8.88 -6.96 -5.45
N GLN A 115 -9.57 -8.02 -5.91
CA GLN A 115 -9.53 -9.34 -5.27
C GLN A 115 -8.15 -10.00 -5.40
N ASP A 116 -7.45 -9.81 -6.53
CA ASP A 116 -6.08 -10.32 -6.70
C ASP A 116 -5.13 -9.61 -5.72
N LEU A 117 -5.25 -8.29 -5.59
CA LEU A 117 -4.52 -7.51 -4.58
C LEU A 117 -4.80 -8.04 -3.17
N LEU A 118 -6.08 -8.22 -2.81
CA LEU A 118 -6.47 -8.72 -1.50
C LEU A 118 -5.91 -10.11 -1.23
N ALA A 119 -5.91 -11.01 -2.22
CA ALA A 119 -5.38 -12.37 -2.08
C ALA A 119 -3.87 -12.37 -1.76
N ARG A 120 -3.06 -11.56 -2.50
CA ARG A 120 -1.61 -11.52 -2.23
C ARG A 120 -1.27 -10.81 -0.92
N ILE A 121 -2.04 -9.78 -0.51
CA ILE A 121 -1.85 -9.15 0.79
C ILE A 121 -2.26 -10.11 1.92
N SER A 122 -3.36 -10.86 1.77
CA SER A 122 -3.75 -11.87 2.75
C SER A 122 -2.66 -12.93 2.92
N SER A 123 -2.06 -13.41 1.83
CA SER A 123 -0.92 -14.34 1.89
C SER A 123 0.27 -13.75 2.66
N PHE A 124 0.61 -12.48 2.43
CA PHE A 124 1.65 -11.79 3.19
C PHE A 124 1.30 -11.69 4.68
N MET A 125 0.06 -11.34 5.01
CA MET A 125 -0.41 -11.20 6.39
C MET A 125 -0.39 -12.55 7.15
N GLU A 126 -0.69 -13.67 6.47
CA GLU A 126 -0.55 -15.00 7.07
C GLU A 126 0.92 -15.34 7.41
N ASP A 127 1.86 -15.01 6.51
CA ASP A 127 3.29 -15.24 6.76
C ASP A 127 3.80 -14.45 7.96
N ILE A 128 3.43 -13.16 8.09
CA ILE A 128 3.84 -12.36 9.25
C ILE A 128 3.17 -12.82 10.53
N LYS A 129 1.93 -13.30 10.48
CA LYS A 129 1.25 -13.91 11.62
C LYS A 129 1.93 -15.21 12.08
N LEU A 130 2.48 -15.98 11.13
CA LEU A 130 3.27 -17.14 11.44
C LEU A 130 4.61 -16.74 12.11
N SER A 131 5.20 -15.62 11.71
CA SER A 131 6.44 -15.10 12.30
C SER A 131 6.29 -14.73 13.79
N GLU A 132 5.12 -14.31 14.23
CA GLU A 132 4.83 -14.12 15.67
C GLU A 132 5.08 -15.40 16.46
N LYS A 133 4.60 -16.54 15.94
CA LYS A 133 4.73 -17.85 16.60
C LYS A 133 6.15 -18.39 16.57
N THR A 134 6.92 -18.09 15.52
CA THR A 134 8.25 -18.65 15.28
C THR A 134 9.39 -17.77 15.81
N SER A 135 9.24 -16.46 15.74
CA SER A 135 10.28 -15.46 16.06
C SER A 135 9.88 -14.51 17.20
N GLY A 136 8.64 -14.59 17.70
CA GLY A 136 8.14 -13.74 18.78
C GLY A 136 7.88 -12.28 18.35
N HIS A 137 7.82 -12.01 17.05
CA HIS A 137 7.52 -10.67 16.56
C HIS A 137 6.10 -10.27 16.96
N SER A 138 5.96 -9.21 17.72
CA SER A 138 4.68 -8.72 18.26
C SER A 138 4.27 -7.35 17.71
N LYS A 139 5.26 -6.58 17.20
CA LYS A 139 5.04 -5.22 16.67
C LYS A 139 5.81 -4.99 15.37
N ILE A 140 5.08 -4.72 14.30
CA ILE A 140 5.61 -4.67 12.93
C ILE A 140 5.23 -3.35 12.26
N ALA A 141 6.15 -2.80 11.43
CA ALA A 141 5.88 -1.68 10.53
C ALA A 141 5.88 -2.14 9.07
N ILE A 142 4.93 -1.62 8.26
CA ILE A 142 4.78 -1.93 6.84
C ILE A 142 4.63 -0.62 6.06
N PHE A 143 5.64 -0.28 5.25
CA PHE A 143 5.61 0.87 4.34
C PHE A 143 5.07 0.44 2.99
N ALA A 144 3.88 0.94 2.62
CA ALA A 144 3.19 0.48 1.42
C ALA A 144 2.29 1.57 0.79
N HIS A 145 1.20 1.17 0.18
CA HIS A 145 0.34 1.97 -0.69
C HIS A 145 -1.11 1.95 -0.19
N GLY A 146 -1.92 2.85 -0.73
CA GLY A 146 -3.32 2.99 -0.32
C GLY A 146 -4.12 1.70 -0.42
N GLY A 147 -4.10 1.03 -1.57
CA GLY A 147 -4.80 -0.23 -1.78
C GLY A 147 -4.31 -1.36 -0.87
N VAL A 148 -2.99 -1.44 -0.65
CA VAL A 148 -2.36 -2.42 0.25
C VAL A 148 -2.84 -2.22 1.69
N LEU A 149 -2.87 -0.97 2.19
CA LEU A 149 -3.32 -0.65 3.54
C LEU A 149 -4.81 -1.01 3.74
N LEU A 150 -5.63 -0.77 2.72
CA LEU A 150 -7.04 -1.16 2.75
C LEU A 150 -7.20 -2.69 2.81
N CYS A 151 -6.46 -3.43 1.98
CA CYS A 151 -6.48 -4.89 2.00
C CYS A 151 -6.02 -5.47 3.35
N ALA A 152 -5.00 -4.89 3.98
CA ALA A 152 -4.56 -5.29 5.31
C ALA A 152 -5.64 -5.04 6.37
N GLN A 153 -6.36 -3.93 6.29
CA GLN A 153 -7.49 -3.63 7.18
C GLN A 153 -8.68 -4.58 6.96
N ILE A 154 -8.95 -4.96 5.69
CA ILE A 154 -9.98 -5.98 5.37
C ILE A 154 -9.58 -7.33 5.97
N TYR A 155 -8.34 -7.76 5.79
CA TYR A 155 -7.81 -8.99 6.38
C TYR A 155 -7.98 -9.00 7.91
N ALA A 156 -7.70 -7.89 8.58
CA ALA A 156 -7.87 -7.73 10.02
C ALA A 156 -9.33 -7.57 10.49
N GLY A 157 -10.30 -7.53 9.57
CA GLY A 157 -11.71 -7.34 9.89
C GLY A 157 -12.09 -5.92 10.37
N VAL A 158 -11.23 -4.93 10.14
CA VAL A 158 -11.45 -3.52 10.55
C VAL A 158 -12.42 -2.80 9.61
N ILE A 159 -12.36 -3.10 8.32
CA ILE A 159 -13.26 -2.57 7.30
C ILE A 159 -13.77 -3.69 6.39
N THR A 160 -14.86 -3.45 5.68
CA THR A 160 -15.36 -4.38 4.65
C THR A 160 -14.85 -3.98 3.26
N PRO A 161 -14.80 -4.91 2.28
CA PRO A 161 -14.42 -4.57 0.91
C PRO A 161 -15.29 -3.48 0.27
N LYS A 162 -16.58 -3.39 0.66
CA LYS A 162 -17.50 -2.37 0.15
C LYS A 162 -17.15 -0.96 0.63
N ASP A 163 -16.57 -0.85 1.82
CA ASP A 163 -16.21 0.44 2.42
C ASP A 163 -14.84 0.95 1.97
N ALA A 164 -14.02 0.07 1.37
CA ALA A 164 -12.61 0.33 1.13
C ALA A 164 -12.35 1.59 0.29
N ILE A 165 -13.05 1.78 -0.83
CA ILE A 165 -12.84 2.95 -1.71
C ILE A 165 -13.07 4.28 -0.97
N GLN A 166 -14.06 4.32 -0.06
CA GLN A 166 -14.39 5.55 0.68
C GLN A 166 -13.39 5.85 1.81
N LYS A 167 -12.55 4.88 2.16
CA LYS A 167 -11.62 4.95 3.29
C LYS A 167 -10.14 4.97 2.85
N LEU A 168 -9.87 5.43 1.63
CA LEU A 168 -8.49 5.50 1.14
C LEU A 168 -7.65 6.39 2.08
N PRO A 169 -6.60 5.83 2.71
CA PRO A 169 -5.75 6.59 3.62
C PRO A 169 -5.09 7.79 2.92
N SER A 170 -4.83 8.88 3.65
CA SER A 170 -4.05 10.01 3.15
C SER A 170 -2.58 9.65 2.95
N TYR A 171 -1.85 10.41 2.11
CA TYR A 171 -0.40 10.25 2.00
C TYR A 171 0.28 10.48 3.36
N GLY A 172 1.26 9.65 3.70
CA GLY A 172 1.95 9.69 4.99
C GLY A 172 1.11 9.24 6.19
N GLU A 173 -0.13 8.79 5.98
CA GLU A 173 -0.99 8.31 7.07
C GLU A 173 -0.45 7.00 7.64
N ILE A 174 -0.57 6.88 8.97
CA ILE A 174 -0.24 5.68 9.74
C ILE A 174 -1.52 5.10 10.31
N ILE A 175 -1.82 3.86 9.96
CA ILE A 175 -2.98 3.12 10.46
C ILE A 175 -2.48 1.98 11.34
N ARG A 176 -3.06 1.82 12.53
CA ARG A 176 -2.76 0.73 13.44
C ARG A 176 -3.85 -0.31 13.37
N ILE A 177 -3.46 -1.56 13.20
CA ILE A 177 -4.35 -2.73 13.25
C ILE A 177 -3.77 -3.78 14.19
N SER A 178 -4.61 -4.71 14.63
CA SER A 178 -4.21 -5.89 15.41
C SER A 178 -4.74 -7.15 14.74
N ILE A 179 -3.92 -8.20 14.67
CA ILE A 179 -4.30 -9.51 14.14
C ILE A 179 -3.90 -10.62 15.11
#